data_0d9abba1733ef8e134c7c5161c8a506f
#
_entry.id   0d9abba1733ef8e134c7c5161c8a506f
#
_cell.length_a   1.000
_cell.length_b   1.000
_cell.length_c   1.000
_cell.angle_alpha   90.00
_cell.angle_beta   90.00
_cell.angle_gamma   90.00
#
_symmetry.space_group_name_H-M   'P 1'
#
loop_
_entity.id
_entity.type
_entity.pdbx_description
1 polymer ?
#
loop_
_entity_poly.entity_id
_entity_poly.type
_entity_poly.pdbx_seq_one_letter_code
_entity_poly.pdbx_strand_id
1 'polypeptide(L)'
;KVKASDVKNIFLEDGDVLECEAVREALDTGSEFNSRTSAHAFATTLLEFIGNLATPIIPLTNELADIKEDHVTPELCTVIMEKIPPVNHNVFVYIIVYLKEILEKSAINNVTAFALAEVFSRVFTYTNTYEPIEGTGNDTGNGNKKNTFVASSEVQLRPKNQKMMEINGQENMRRVMLIYLSDDYKG
;
A
#
# COMPACT_ATOMS: atom_id res chain seq x y z
N LYS A 1 23.18 1.72 -14.36
CA LYS A 1 22.08 1.43 -13.40
C LYS A 1 20.76 1.65 -14.13
N VAL A 2 19.92 0.63 -14.25
CA VAL A 2 18.57 0.75 -14.80
C VAL A 2 17.75 1.57 -13.79
N LYS A 3 17.01 2.58 -14.27
CA LYS A 3 16.08 3.31 -13.41
C LYS A 3 14.81 2.46 -13.25
N ALA A 4 14.19 2.49 -12.07
CA ALA A 4 12.95 1.76 -11.84
C ALA A 4 11.84 2.16 -12.83
N SER A 5 11.81 3.42 -13.26
CA SER A 5 10.86 3.92 -14.27
C SER A 5 11.01 3.28 -15.66
N ASP A 6 12.16 2.64 -15.95
CA ASP A 6 12.41 1.96 -17.24
C ASP A 6 12.10 0.45 -17.16
N VAL A 7 11.72 -0.06 -15.98
CA VAL A 7 11.45 -1.48 -15.75
C VAL A 7 10.02 -1.82 -16.14
N LYS A 8 9.85 -2.82 -17.01
CA LYS A 8 8.52 -3.27 -17.45
C LYS A 8 7.69 -3.76 -16.28
N ASN A 9 6.41 -3.41 -16.29
CA ASN A 9 5.40 -3.84 -15.32
C ASN A 9 5.81 -3.59 -13.85
N ILE A 10 6.64 -2.57 -13.60
CA ILE A 10 7.05 -2.21 -12.23
C ILE A 10 5.79 -1.97 -11.36
N PHE A 11 5.74 -2.51 -10.17
CA PHE A 11 4.60 -2.59 -9.26
C PHE A 11 3.44 -3.52 -9.70
N LEU A 12 3.49 -4.11 -10.90
CA LEU A 12 2.46 -5.02 -11.41
C LEU A 12 2.91 -6.49 -11.39
N GLU A 13 4.21 -6.72 -11.33
CA GLU A 13 4.82 -8.04 -11.18
C GLU A 13 5.56 -8.12 -9.85
N ASP A 14 5.42 -9.24 -9.16
CA ASP A 14 6.10 -9.47 -7.89
C ASP A 14 7.59 -9.72 -8.10
N GLY A 15 8.39 -9.26 -7.14
CA GLY A 15 9.80 -9.60 -7.06
C GLY A 15 10.04 -11.03 -6.58
N ASP A 16 11.23 -11.54 -6.83
CA ASP A 16 11.65 -12.83 -6.27
C ASP A 16 11.63 -12.78 -4.73
N VAL A 17 11.08 -13.83 -4.11
CA VAL A 17 10.87 -13.89 -2.66
C VAL A 17 12.17 -13.75 -1.88
N LEU A 18 13.24 -14.42 -2.33
CA LEU A 18 14.55 -14.37 -1.66
C LEU A 18 15.19 -12.99 -1.81
N GLU A 19 15.02 -12.34 -2.97
CA GLU A 19 15.47 -10.96 -3.16
C GLU A 19 14.69 -9.98 -2.28
N CYS A 20 13.36 -10.15 -2.13
CA CYS A 20 12.54 -9.34 -1.23
C CYS A 20 12.97 -9.51 0.24
N GLU A 21 13.25 -10.73 0.67
CA GLU A 21 13.78 -11.01 2.01
C GLU A 21 15.13 -10.33 2.23
N ALA A 22 16.04 -10.40 1.27
CA ALA A 22 17.34 -9.75 1.33
C ALA A 22 17.21 -8.21 1.37
N VAL A 23 16.24 -7.61 0.66
CA VAL A 23 15.95 -6.17 0.73
C VAL A 23 15.46 -5.80 2.12
N ARG A 24 14.53 -6.56 2.71
CA ARG A 24 14.02 -6.33 4.07
C ARG A 24 15.15 -6.41 5.11
N GLU A 25 15.96 -7.47 5.04
CA GLU A 25 17.11 -7.63 5.96
C GLU A 25 18.09 -6.46 5.85
N ALA A 26 18.39 -6.00 4.63
CA ALA A 26 19.28 -4.87 4.41
C ALA A 26 18.69 -3.55 4.99
N LEU A 27 17.37 -3.33 4.85
CA LEU A 27 16.68 -2.18 5.45
C LEU A 27 16.71 -2.23 6.98
N ASP A 28 16.47 -3.40 7.58
CA ASP A 28 16.41 -3.58 9.03
C ASP A 28 17.80 -3.45 9.68
N THR A 29 18.85 -3.90 9.00
CA THR A 29 20.23 -3.90 9.53
C THR A 29 21.04 -2.68 9.10
N GLY A 30 20.55 -1.88 8.15
CA GLY A 30 21.30 -0.78 7.53
C GLY A 30 22.46 -1.26 6.63
N SER A 31 22.40 -2.50 6.16
CA SER A 31 23.40 -3.08 5.27
C SER A 31 23.24 -2.56 3.83
N GLU A 32 24.31 -2.69 3.03
CA GLU A 32 24.24 -2.34 1.63
C GLU A 32 23.38 -3.34 0.84
N PHE A 33 22.61 -2.83 -0.13
CA PHE A 33 21.84 -3.67 -1.03
C PHE A 33 22.75 -4.38 -2.03
N ASN A 34 22.42 -5.62 -2.36
CA ASN A 34 23.08 -6.31 -3.45
C ASN A 34 22.83 -5.55 -4.77
N SER A 35 23.88 -5.24 -5.49
CA SER A 35 23.81 -4.51 -6.77
C SER A 35 23.06 -5.25 -7.89
N ARG A 36 22.78 -6.54 -7.70
CA ARG A 36 22.03 -7.38 -8.65
C ARG A 36 20.55 -7.52 -8.30
N THR A 37 20.12 -7.05 -7.12
CA THR A 37 18.71 -7.09 -6.72
C THR A 37 17.83 -6.39 -7.75
N SER A 38 16.74 -7.06 -8.14
CA SER A 38 15.81 -6.56 -9.15
C SER A 38 15.03 -5.35 -8.64
N ALA A 39 14.58 -4.50 -9.57
CA ALA A 39 13.68 -3.40 -9.20
C ALA A 39 12.32 -3.90 -8.71
N HIS A 40 11.87 -5.07 -9.19
CA HIS A 40 10.63 -5.70 -8.72
C HIS A 40 10.71 -6.09 -7.25
N ALA A 41 11.86 -6.59 -6.77
CA ALA A 41 12.02 -6.91 -5.35
C ALA A 41 11.90 -5.66 -4.47
N PHE A 42 12.47 -4.53 -4.87
CA PHE A 42 12.28 -3.26 -4.16
C PHE A 42 10.83 -2.77 -4.21
N ALA A 43 10.16 -2.89 -5.37
CA ALA A 43 8.77 -2.49 -5.55
C ALA A 43 7.83 -3.32 -4.65
N THR A 44 7.99 -4.65 -4.66
CA THR A 44 7.21 -5.58 -3.82
C THR A 44 7.45 -5.28 -2.35
N THR A 45 8.70 -5.14 -1.91
CA THR A 45 9.05 -4.81 -0.52
C THR A 45 8.45 -3.47 -0.08
N LEU A 46 8.43 -2.46 -0.97
CA LEU A 46 7.79 -1.16 -0.68
C LEU A 46 6.27 -1.32 -0.48
N LEU A 47 5.59 -2.05 -1.37
CA LEU A 47 4.14 -2.30 -1.24
C LEU A 47 3.82 -3.06 0.05
N GLU A 48 4.60 -4.09 0.38
CA GLU A 48 4.47 -4.84 1.63
C GLU A 48 4.70 -3.95 2.85
N PHE A 49 5.73 -3.10 2.82
CA PHE A 49 6.00 -2.17 3.93
C PHE A 49 4.82 -1.23 4.16
N ILE A 50 4.29 -0.60 3.09
CA ILE A 50 3.15 0.32 3.20
C ILE A 50 1.90 -0.43 3.70
N GLY A 51 1.61 -1.60 3.13
CA GLY A 51 0.44 -2.41 3.48
C GLY A 51 0.48 -3.00 4.90
N ASN A 52 1.66 -3.09 5.51
CA ASN A 52 1.85 -3.60 6.88
C ASN A 52 2.01 -2.49 7.94
N LEU A 53 1.83 -1.22 7.58
CA LEU A 53 1.82 -0.14 8.56
C LEU A 53 0.68 -0.34 9.57
N ALA A 54 0.93 -0.09 10.85
CA ALA A 54 -0.07 -0.19 11.91
C ALA A 54 -1.26 0.76 11.69
N THR A 55 -1.00 1.91 11.06
CA THR A 55 -2.01 2.87 10.60
C THR A 55 -1.79 3.09 9.11
N PRO A 56 -2.82 2.96 8.26
CA PRO A 56 -2.68 3.17 6.83
C PRO A 56 -2.27 4.60 6.51
N ILE A 57 -1.66 4.82 5.35
CA ILE A 57 -1.30 6.18 4.91
C ILE A 57 -2.54 7.05 4.79
N ILE A 58 -3.65 6.49 4.30
CA ILE A 58 -4.95 7.16 4.23
C ILE A 58 -5.92 6.50 5.24
N PRO A 59 -5.97 7.00 6.50
CA PRO A 59 -6.77 6.38 7.56
C PRO A 59 -8.26 6.77 7.51
N LEU A 60 -8.79 7.10 6.33
CA LEU A 60 -10.13 7.63 6.10
C LEU A 60 -11.02 6.65 5.33
N THR A 61 -10.85 5.33 5.56
CA THR A 61 -11.55 4.31 4.78
C THR A 61 -13.08 4.42 4.92
N ASN A 62 -13.58 4.76 6.09
CA ASN A 62 -15.02 4.93 6.31
C ASN A 62 -15.55 6.18 5.59
N GLU A 63 -14.87 7.31 5.73
CA GLU A 63 -15.23 8.56 5.07
C GLU A 63 -15.18 8.42 3.54
N LEU A 64 -14.19 7.68 3.03
CA LEU A 64 -14.11 7.34 1.61
C LEU A 64 -15.26 6.44 1.17
N ALA A 65 -15.67 5.47 2.01
CA ALA A 65 -16.76 4.54 1.69
C ALA A 65 -18.12 5.22 1.57
N ASP A 66 -18.32 6.32 2.29
CA ASP A 66 -19.59 7.08 2.30
C ASP A 66 -19.71 8.04 1.09
N ILE A 67 -18.64 8.23 0.32
CA ILE A 67 -18.66 9.09 -0.87
C ILE A 67 -19.40 8.37 -1.99
N LYS A 68 -20.38 9.05 -2.60
CA LYS A 68 -21.02 8.55 -3.81
C LYS A 68 -20.05 8.63 -4.98
N GLU A 69 -20.12 7.64 -5.85
CA GLU A 69 -19.21 7.45 -6.99
C GLU A 69 -19.03 8.69 -7.87
N ASP A 70 -20.13 9.38 -8.17
CA ASP A 70 -20.19 10.57 -8.99
C ASP A 70 -19.73 11.87 -8.29
N HIS A 71 -19.37 11.80 -7.00
CA HIS A 71 -18.96 12.95 -6.20
C HIS A 71 -17.45 12.99 -5.94
N VAL A 72 -16.66 12.08 -6.49
CA VAL A 72 -15.18 12.15 -6.37
C VAL A 72 -14.66 13.19 -7.38
N THR A 73 -14.43 14.40 -6.87
CA THR A 73 -13.95 15.56 -7.65
C THR A 73 -12.57 16.01 -7.16
N PRO A 74 -11.82 16.82 -7.94
CA PRO A 74 -10.54 17.39 -7.49
C PRO A 74 -10.66 18.18 -6.18
N GLU A 75 -11.77 18.95 -5.99
CA GLU A 75 -12.02 19.71 -4.78
C GLU A 75 -12.22 18.79 -3.58
N LEU A 76 -12.94 17.69 -3.75
CA LEU A 76 -13.11 16.69 -2.70
C LEU A 76 -11.78 16.02 -2.35
N CYS A 77 -10.93 15.74 -3.35
CA CYS A 77 -9.59 15.20 -3.11
C CYS A 77 -8.77 16.12 -2.19
N THR A 78 -8.83 17.43 -2.41
CA THR A 78 -8.16 18.41 -1.53
C THR A 78 -8.69 18.33 -0.10
N VAL A 79 -10.02 18.31 0.07
CA VAL A 79 -10.66 18.20 1.40
C VAL A 79 -10.27 16.90 2.11
N ILE A 80 -10.17 15.79 1.38
CA ILE A 80 -9.71 14.50 1.93
C ILE A 80 -8.26 14.62 2.41
N MET A 81 -7.38 15.21 1.59
CA MET A 81 -5.97 15.35 1.93
C MET A 81 -5.74 16.26 3.14
N GLU A 82 -6.57 17.29 3.35
CA GLU A 82 -6.50 18.15 4.54
C GLU A 82 -6.84 17.43 5.85
N LYS A 83 -7.59 16.33 5.78
CA LYS A 83 -8.00 15.54 6.96
C LYS A 83 -6.97 14.52 7.41
N ILE A 84 -6.03 14.15 6.56
CA ILE A 84 -5.01 13.17 6.92
C ILE A 84 -3.86 13.82 7.70
N PRO A 85 -3.18 13.06 8.60
CA PRO A 85 -2.04 13.59 9.32
C PRO A 85 -0.97 14.14 8.38
N PRO A 86 -0.31 15.29 8.72
CA PRO A 86 0.67 15.92 7.83
C PRO A 86 1.80 14.98 7.37
N VAL A 87 2.25 14.07 8.22
CA VAL A 87 3.28 13.07 7.86
C VAL A 87 2.77 12.14 6.77
N ASN A 88 1.55 11.62 6.92
CA ASN A 88 0.92 10.75 5.94
C ASN A 88 0.68 11.47 4.61
N HIS A 89 0.23 12.73 4.69
CA HIS A 89 0.07 13.58 3.50
C HIS A 89 1.40 13.72 2.74
N ASN A 90 2.49 14.03 3.43
CA ASN A 90 3.80 14.17 2.80
C ASN A 90 4.26 12.87 2.13
N VAL A 91 4.06 11.72 2.79
CA VAL A 91 4.37 10.40 2.22
C VAL A 91 3.51 10.14 0.97
N PHE A 92 2.21 10.41 1.05
CA PHE A 92 1.30 10.27 -0.09
C PHE A 92 1.76 11.10 -1.28
N VAL A 93 2.01 12.40 -1.08
CA VAL A 93 2.46 13.32 -2.14
C VAL A 93 3.78 12.83 -2.75
N TYR A 94 4.74 12.41 -1.92
CA TYR A 94 6.01 11.89 -2.40
C TYR A 94 5.83 10.66 -3.31
N ILE A 95 4.97 9.74 -2.91
CA ILE A 95 4.67 8.54 -3.72
C ILE A 95 3.97 8.94 -5.02
N ILE A 96 2.97 9.85 -4.98
CA ILE A 96 2.28 10.32 -6.19
C ILE A 96 3.25 10.94 -7.19
N VAL A 97 4.18 11.79 -6.74
CA VAL A 97 5.21 12.37 -7.61
C VAL A 97 6.06 11.29 -8.27
N TYR A 98 6.50 10.31 -7.48
CA TYR A 98 7.28 9.18 -7.99
C TYR A 98 6.49 8.33 -9.00
N LEU A 99 5.20 8.09 -8.76
CA LEU A 99 4.34 7.35 -9.70
C LEU A 99 4.13 8.12 -11.01
N LYS A 100 4.06 9.46 -10.97
CA LYS A 100 4.03 10.30 -12.19
C LYS A 100 5.32 10.14 -13.01
N GLU A 101 6.50 10.12 -12.37
CA GLU A 101 7.77 9.84 -13.08
C GLU A 101 7.76 8.47 -13.77
N ILE A 102 7.13 7.45 -13.16
CA ILE A 102 6.96 6.14 -13.79
C ILE A 102 6.04 6.24 -15.00
N LEU A 103 4.93 6.98 -14.90
CA LEU A 103 3.96 7.16 -15.99
C LEU A 103 4.53 7.92 -17.18
N GLU A 104 5.48 8.85 -16.98
CA GLU A 104 6.22 9.49 -18.09
C GLU A 104 6.93 8.47 -19.01
N LYS A 105 7.20 7.28 -18.49
CA LYS A 105 7.85 6.17 -19.20
C LYS A 105 6.89 5.03 -19.58
N SER A 106 5.58 5.27 -19.54
CA SER A 106 4.54 4.25 -19.79
C SER A 106 4.73 3.50 -21.12
N ALA A 107 5.22 4.16 -22.16
CA ALA A 107 5.54 3.51 -23.45
C ALA A 107 6.68 2.47 -23.36
N ILE A 108 7.54 2.57 -22.35
CA ILE A 108 8.69 1.68 -22.13
C ILE A 108 8.35 0.60 -21.10
N ASN A 109 7.79 1.03 -19.96
CA ASN A 109 7.55 0.17 -18.81
C ASN A 109 6.19 -0.54 -18.85
N ASN A 110 5.32 -0.20 -19.79
CA ASN A 110 3.98 -0.79 -19.94
C ASN A 110 3.05 -0.61 -18.73
N VAL A 111 3.29 0.45 -17.92
CA VAL A 111 2.49 0.75 -16.73
C VAL A 111 1.48 1.85 -17.04
N THR A 112 0.24 1.69 -16.57
CA THR A 112 -0.84 2.68 -16.74
C THR A 112 -1.23 3.31 -15.42
N ALA A 113 -1.79 4.53 -15.48
CA ALA A 113 -2.33 5.21 -14.30
C ALA A 113 -3.40 4.35 -13.58
N PHE A 114 -4.25 3.67 -14.37
CA PHE A 114 -5.27 2.79 -13.82
C PHE A 114 -4.65 1.62 -13.02
N ALA A 115 -3.64 0.95 -13.57
CA ALA A 115 -2.99 -0.17 -12.90
C ALA A 115 -2.29 0.27 -11.60
N LEU A 116 -1.59 1.42 -11.61
CA LEU A 116 -1.01 1.97 -10.39
C LEU A 116 -2.06 2.37 -9.36
N ALA A 117 -3.15 3.02 -9.79
CA ALA A 117 -4.23 3.39 -8.89
C ALA A 117 -4.88 2.16 -8.25
N GLU A 118 -5.04 1.06 -9.00
CA GLU A 118 -5.57 -0.22 -8.49
C GLU A 118 -4.67 -0.82 -7.39
N VAL A 119 -3.35 -0.85 -7.61
CA VAL A 119 -2.38 -1.40 -6.64
C VAL A 119 -2.30 -0.50 -5.40
N PHE A 120 -2.07 0.80 -5.59
CA PHE A 120 -1.77 1.71 -4.49
C PHE A 120 -3.01 2.10 -3.67
N SER A 121 -4.22 2.11 -4.25
CA SER A 121 -5.44 2.34 -3.46
C SER A 121 -5.61 1.29 -2.36
N ARG A 122 -5.25 0.04 -2.64
CA ARG A 122 -5.32 -1.05 -1.65
C ARG A 122 -4.34 -0.84 -0.50
N VAL A 123 -3.06 -0.60 -0.81
CA VAL A 123 -2.03 -0.49 0.24
C VAL A 123 -2.15 0.80 1.04
N PHE A 124 -2.71 1.88 0.48
CA PHE A 124 -2.91 3.14 1.20
C PHE A 124 -4.06 3.11 2.20
N THR A 125 -5.08 2.28 1.96
CA THR A 125 -6.29 2.20 2.79
C THR A 125 -6.38 0.89 3.59
N TYR A 126 -5.46 -0.06 3.34
CA TYR A 126 -5.49 -1.35 4.01
C TYR A 126 -5.17 -1.21 5.49
N THR A 127 -6.09 -1.67 6.34
CA THR A 127 -5.84 -1.89 7.75
C THR A 127 -5.59 -3.36 7.98
N ASN A 128 -4.36 -3.74 8.34
CA ASN A 128 -4.13 -4.98 9.05
C ASN A 128 -4.75 -4.83 10.44
N THR A 129 -6.05 -5.06 10.57
CA THR A 129 -6.66 -5.23 11.89
C THR A 129 -6.19 -6.56 12.46
N TYR A 130 -4.96 -6.56 12.98
CA TYR A 130 -4.57 -7.51 13.99
C TYR A 130 -5.35 -7.10 15.23
N GLU A 131 -6.55 -7.64 15.40
CA GLU A 131 -7.12 -7.70 16.74
C GLU A 131 -6.26 -8.70 17.51
N PRO A 132 -5.54 -8.25 18.57
CA PRO A 132 -4.89 -9.20 19.47
C PRO A 132 -6.03 -10.06 20.01
N ILE A 133 -5.95 -11.36 19.76
CA ILE A 133 -6.84 -12.33 20.43
C ILE A 133 -6.55 -12.16 21.92
N GLU A 134 -7.41 -11.48 22.65
CA GLU A 134 -7.43 -11.55 24.11
C GLU A 134 -7.78 -12.99 24.46
N GLY A 135 -6.74 -13.80 24.53
CA GLY A 135 -6.83 -15.17 25.04
C GLY A 135 -7.18 -15.13 26.51
N THR A 136 -8.46 -15.26 26.85
CA THR A 136 -8.87 -15.78 28.13
C THR A 136 -8.38 -17.23 28.25
N GLY A 137 -7.20 -17.40 28.83
CA GLY A 137 -6.61 -18.71 29.05
C GLY A 137 -5.56 -18.63 30.14
N ASN A 138 -5.95 -18.77 31.39
CA ASN A 138 -5.05 -19.22 32.44
C ASN A 138 -4.43 -20.55 31.98
N ASP A 139 -3.15 -20.55 31.69
CA ASP A 139 -2.35 -21.76 31.80
C ASP A 139 -0.90 -21.46 32.20
N THR A 140 -0.58 -21.95 33.38
CA THR A 140 0.75 -22.01 33.96
C THR A 140 1.56 -23.08 33.23
N GLY A 141 2.54 -22.67 32.43
CA GLY A 141 3.42 -23.64 31.74
C GLY A 141 4.67 -22.99 31.13
N ASN A 142 5.78 -23.19 31.86
CA ASN A 142 7.14 -22.89 31.48
C ASN A 142 7.54 -23.46 30.09
N GLY A 143 8.06 -22.66 29.18
CA GLY A 143 8.58 -23.19 27.92
C GLY A 143 8.94 -22.15 26.87
N ASN A 144 10.20 -22.04 26.55
CA ASN A 144 10.86 -21.31 25.47
C ASN A 144 9.99 -21.16 24.20
N LYS A 145 9.47 -19.96 23.92
CA LYS A 145 8.79 -19.67 22.64
C LYS A 145 9.77 -19.03 21.66
N LYS A 146 10.22 -19.83 20.71
CA LYS A 146 10.72 -19.33 19.42
C LYS A 146 9.55 -18.68 18.70
N ASN A 147 9.69 -17.41 18.34
CA ASN A 147 8.72 -16.72 17.48
C ASN A 147 8.75 -17.33 16.08
N THR A 148 7.89 -18.30 15.84
CA THR A 148 7.61 -18.80 14.50
C THR A 148 6.38 -18.03 14.01
N PHE A 149 6.56 -17.20 12.99
CA PHE A 149 5.48 -16.55 12.26
C PHE A 149 4.68 -17.65 11.53
N VAL A 150 3.55 -18.03 12.11
CA VAL A 150 2.60 -18.96 11.47
C VAL A 150 1.54 -18.09 10.81
N ALA A 151 1.58 -18.05 9.49
CA ALA A 151 0.47 -17.52 8.68
C ALA A 151 -0.74 -18.43 8.89
N SER A 152 -1.55 -18.14 9.91
CA SER A 152 -2.82 -18.84 10.14
C SER A 152 -3.85 -18.26 9.21
N SER A 153 -4.16 -18.98 8.15
CA SER A 153 -5.31 -18.75 7.28
C SER A 153 -6.62 -19.15 8.00
N GLU A 154 -6.96 -18.44 9.07
CA GLU A 154 -8.32 -18.43 9.58
C GLU A 154 -9.00 -17.14 9.13
N VAL A 155 -9.74 -17.27 8.03
CA VAL A 155 -10.68 -16.25 7.55
C VAL A 155 -11.79 -16.13 8.61
N GLN A 156 -11.60 -15.26 9.60
CA GLN A 156 -12.72 -14.83 10.45
C GLN A 156 -13.69 -14.06 9.56
N LEU A 157 -14.93 -14.56 9.52
CA LEU A 157 -16.04 -13.93 8.79
C LEU A 157 -16.33 -12.55 9.37
N ARG A 158 -15.68 -11.52 8.79
CA ARG A 158 -16.01 -10.12 9.10
C ARG A 158 -17.47 -9.84 8.74
N PRO A 159 -18.19 -8.98 9.50
CA PRO A 159 -19.55 -8.59 9.17
C PRO A 159 -19.64 -8.13 7.71
N LYS A 160 -20.67 -8.57 6.97
CA LYS A 160 -20.83 -8.22 5.54
C LYS A 160 -20.76 -6.71 5.28
N ASN A 161 -21.26 -5.91 6.22
CA ASN A 161 -21.25 -4.44 6.11
C ASN A 161 -19.84 -3.86 6.15
N GLN A 162 -18.94 -4.38 6.99
CA GLN A 162 -17.56 -3.88 7.09
C GLN A 162 -16.78 -4.19 5.82
N LYS A 163 -16.93 -5.39 5.27
CA LYS A 163 -16.29 -5.76 4.00
C LYS A 163 -16.77 -4.89 2.84
N MET A 164 -18.05 -4.54 2.81
CA MET A 164 -18.63 -3.65 1.80
C MET A 164 -18.06 -2.23 1.90
N MET A 165 -17.91 -1.70 3.13
CA MET A 165 -17.30 -0.39 3.37
C MET A 165 -15.83 -0.37 2.95
N GLU A 166 -15.07 -1.41 3.23
CA GLU A 166 -13.67 -1.54 2.78
C GLU A 166 -13.57 -1.51 1.25
N ILE A 167 -14.42 -2.26 0.55
CA ILE A 167 -14.45 -2.30 -0.92
C ILE A 167 -14.79 -0.92 -1.49
N ASN A 168 -15.81 -0.25 -0.98
CA ASN A 168 -16.21 1.08 -1.44
C ASN A 168 -15.12 2.13 -1.15
N GLY A 169 -14.50 2.05 0.03
CA GLY A 169 -13.39 2.93 0.40
C GLY A 169 -12.19 2.78 -0.53
N GLN A 170 -11.80 1.55 -0.87
CA GLN A 170 -10.72 1.28 -1.83
C GLN A 170 -11.07 1.75 -3.24
N GLU A 171 -12.29 1.53 -3.70
CA GLU A 171 -12.75 1.97 -5.01
C GLU A 171 -12.74 3.51 -5.13
N ASN A 172 -13.22 4.21 -4.11
CA ASN A 172 -13.16 5.66 -4.09
C ASN A 172 -11.72 6.18 -3.96
N MET A 173 -10.86 5.50 -3.19
CA MET A 173 -9.43 5.83 -3.16
C MET A 173 -8.77 5.64 -4.53
N ARG A 174 -9.14 4.61 -5.26
CA ARG A 174 -8.67 4.41 -6.63
C ARG A 174 -9.04 5.60 -7.53
N ARG A 175 -10.27 6.12 -7.42
CA ARG A 175 -10.70 7.33 -8.16
C ARG A 175 -9.92 8.58 -7.73
N VAL A 176 -9.72 8.76 -6.43
CA VAL A 176 -8.86 9.83 -5.90
C VAL A 176 -7.47 9.75 -6.53
N MET A 177 -6.86 8.58 -6.52
CA MET A 177 -5.55 8.39 -7.14
C MET A 177 -5.53 8.69 -8.63
N LEU A 178 -6.57 8.31 -9.38
CA LEU A 178 -6.66 8.61 -10.81
C LEU A 178 -6.68 10.12 -11.07
N ILE A 179 -7.35 10.90 -10.21
CA ILE A 179 -7.32 12.36 -10.30
C ILE A 179 -5.89 12.90 -10.08
N TYR A 180 -5.19 12.42 -9.03
CA TYR A 180 -3.82 12.84 -8.76
C TYR A 180 -2.82 12.41 -9.82
N LEU A 181 -3.01 11.25 -10.44
CA LEU A 181 -2.14 10.72 -11.50
C LEU A 181 -2.47 11.28 -12.89
N SER A 182 -3.59 11.99 -13.06
CA SER A 182 -3.92 12.65 -14.34
C SER A 182 -2.97 13.83 -14.60
N ASP A 183 -2.73 14.11 -15.89
CA ASP A 183 -1.88 15.23 -16.32
C ASP A 183 -2.53 16.60 -16.05
N ASP A 184 -3.85 16.62 -15.89
CA ASP A 184 -4.62 17.85 -15.63
C ASP A 184 -4.54 18.33 -14.19
N TYR A 185 -4.11 17.48 -13.24
CA TYR A 185 -3.98 17.87 -11.84
C TYR A 185 -2.64 18.55 -11.59
N LYS A 186 -2.69 19.89 -11.55
CA LYS A 186 -1.60 20.76 -11.09
C LYS A 186 -1.88 21.10 -9.64
N GLY A 187 -1.32 20.31 -8.69
CA GLY A 187 -1.40 20.58 -7.27
C GLY A 187 -0.73 21.89 -6.84
#